data_8d913deecc50af9b149dad1c120a7b54
#
_entry.id   8d913deecc50af9b149dad1c120a7b54
#
_cell.length_a   1.000
_cell.length_b   1.000
_cell.length_c   1.000
_cell.angle_alpha   90.00
_cell.angle_beta   90.00
_cell.angle_gamma   90.00
#
_symmetry.space_group_name_H-M   'P 1'
#
loop_
_entity.id
_entity.type
_entity.pdbx_description
1 polymer ?
#
loop_
_entity_poly.entity_id
_entity_poly.type
_entity_poly.pdbx_seq_one_letter_code
_entity_poly.pdbx_strand_id
1 'polypeptide(L)'
;MPNAERTVTINRPVAEVFTFVADGRNAKHWRSGVLDVDLVSGQGLGARYSQGVKGPGGRRIAADYEITAFEPNQKIAFRAIAGPVRPEGSFTFEGIGTGTVLTFELHAELSGWKRLVMGGAVRSTMNAEMGALDRLRDLLER
;
A
#
# COMPACT_ATOMS: atom_id res chain seq x y z
N MET A 1 -5.88 7.90 -16.35
CA MET A 1 -5.08 7.88 -15.13
C MET A 1 -5.02 6.48 -14.57
N PRO A 2 -3.83 5.98 -14.21
CA PRO A 2 -3.74 4.64 -13.63
C PRO A 2 -4.44 4.57 -12.29
N ASN A 3 -5.40 3.68 -12.20
CA ASN A 3 -6.12 3.36 -10.98
C ASN A 3 -6.20 1.86 -10.85
N ALA A 4 -6.15 1.36 -9.62
CA ALA A 4 -6.33 -0.05 -9.34
C ALA A 4 -7.11 -0.20 -8.04
N GLU A 5 -7.94 -1.22 -7.98
CA GLU A 5 -8.71 -1.54 -6.79
C GLU A 5 -8.84 -3.05 -6.68
N ARG A 6 -8.74 -3.55 -5.47
CA ARG A 6 -8.96 -4.96 -5.21
C ARG A 6 -9.53 -5.17 -3.81
N THR A 7 -10.40 -6.14 -3.69
CA THR A 7 -10.98 -6.54 -2.42
C THR A 7 -10.60 -7.99 -2.13
N VAL A 8 -10.25 -8.26 -0.88
CA VAL A 8 -9.94 -9.61 -0.40
C VAL A 8 -10.65 -9.83 0.93
N THR A 9 -11.09 -11.07 1.15
CA THR A 9 -11.65 -11.46 2.44
C THR A 9 -10.61 -12.24 3.22
N ILE A 10 -10.36 -11.81 4.46
CA ILE A 10 -9.36 -12.42 5.35
C ILE A 10 -10.08 -13.00 6.56
N ASN A 11 -9.85 -14.26 6.85
CA ASN A 11 -10.50 -14.97 7.95
C ASN A 11 -9.78 -14.68 9.28
N ARG A 12 -9.74 -13.38 9.63
CA ARG A 12 -9.20 -12.88 10.89
C ARG A 12 -10.00 -11.66 11.34
N PRO A 13 -10.07 -11.40 12.66
CA PRO A 13 -10.81 -10.23 13.17
C PRO A 13 -10.27 -8.92 12.60
N VAL A 14 -11.17 -7.95 12.39
CA VAL A 14 -10.82 -6.67 11.79
C VAL A 14 -9.73 -5.92 12.57
N ALA A 15 -9.75 -6.00 13.90
CA ALA A 15 -8.73 -5.35 14.72
C ALA A 15 -7.33 -5.92 14.47
N GLU A 16 -7.24 -7.24 14.27
CA GLU A 16 -5.96 -7.90 13.99
C GLU A 16 -5.44 -7.52 12.61
N VAL A 17 -6.30 -7.54 11.59
CA VAL A 17 -5.94 -7.16 10.23
C VAL A 17 -5.52 -5.70 10.18
N PHE A 18 -6.29 -4.81 10.80
CA PHE A 18 -5.98 -3.39 10.83
C PHE A 18 -4.64 -3.13 11.50
N THR A 19 -4.39 -3.72 12.66
CA THR A 19 -3.14 -3.50 13.41
C THR A 19 -1.93 -3.92 12.59
N PHE A 20 -2.04 -5.04 11.87
CA PHE A 20 -0.93 -5.52 11.03
C PHE A 20 -0.67 -4.58 9.85
N VAL A 21 -1.72 -4.18 9.13
CA VAL A 21 -1.58 -3.28 7.96
C VAL A 21 -1.16 -1.88 8.40
N ALA A 22 -1.64 -1.42 9.56
CA ALA A 22 -1.34 -0.08 10.06
C ALA A 22 0.15 0.14 10.35
N ASP A 23 0.89 -0.91 10.68
CA ASP A 23 2.32 -0.81 10.86
C ASP A 23 3.00 -0.97 9.49
N GLY A 24 3.39 0.15 8.89
CA GLY A 24 4.02 0.16 7.56
C GLY A 24 5.28 -0.69 7.48
N ARG A 25 5.94 -0.94 8.61
CA ARG A 25 7.14 -1.78 8.64
C ARG A 25 6.84 -3.25 8.30
N ASN A 26 5.58 -3.67 8.40
CA ASN A 26 5.17 -5.00 8.01
C ASN A 26 5.03 -5.17 6.49
N ALA A 27 5.02 -4.07 5.74
CA ALA A 27 4.77 -4.09 4.29
C ALA A 27 5.76 -5.00 3.54
N LYS A 28 7.00 -5.06 3.98
CA LYS A 28 8.02 -5.90 3.34
C LYS A 28 7.69 -7.40 3.42
N HIS A 29 6.81 -7.80 4.32
CA HIS A 29 6.44 -9.21 4.49
C HIS A 29 5.39 -9.67 3.50
N TRP A 30 4.63 -8.75 2.91
CA TRP A 30 3.55 -9.11 1.99
C TRP A 30 3.58 -8.37 0.65
N ARG A 31 4.35 -7.28 0.53
CA ARG A 31 4.50 -6.53 -0.72
C ARG A 31 5.88 -6.82 -1.32
N SER A 32 5.87 -7.56 -2.44
CA SER A 32 7.12 -8.03 -3.04
C SER A 32 8.03 -6.91 -3.57
N GLY A 33 7.46 -5.77 -3.92
CA GLY A 33 8.22 -4.64 -4.45
C GLY A 33 8.89 -3.78 -3.39
N VAL A 34 8.60 -4.00 -2.11
CA VAL A 34 9.17 -3.19 -1.03
C VAL A 34 10.52 -3.78 -0.61
N LEU A 35 11.58 -2.99 -0.74
CA LEU A 35 12.93 -3.39 -0.35
C LEU A 35 13.21 -3.08 1.11
N ASP A 36 12.79 -1.91 1.56
CA ASP A 36 12.96 -1.47 2.94
C ASP A 36 11.88 -0.46 3.32
N VAL A 37 11.55 -0.39 4.59
CA VAL A 37 10.62 0.59 5.12
C VAL A 37 10.92 0.83 6.59
N ASP A 38 11.02 2.11 6.98
CA ASP A 38 11.29 2.54 8.34
C ASP A 38 10.35 3.68 8.73
N LEU A 39 9.91 3.67 9.97
CA LEU A 39 9.13 4.78 10.52
C LEU A 39 10.08 5.93 10.84
N VAL A 40 9.86 7.09 10.21
CA VAL A 40 10.70 8.27 10.40
C VAL A 40 10.15 9.15 11.52
N SER A 41 8.84 9.38 11.53
CA SER A 41 8.21 10.26 12.52
C SER A 41 6.72 9.99 12.65
N GLY A 42 6.17 10.31 13.83
CA GLY A 42 4.74 10.28 14.08
C GLY A 42 4.18 8.88 14.33
N GLN A 43 2.88 8.83 14.57
CA GLN A 43 2.10 7.61 14.70
C GLN A 43 0.69 7.91 14.19
N GLY A 44 0.06 6.94 13.51
CA GLY A 44 -1.28 7.12 12.97
C GLY A 44 -1.32 8.24 11.94
N LEU A 45 -2.26 9.16 12.07
CA LEU A 45 -2.40 10.29 11.14
C LEU A 45 -1.12 11.14 11.16
N GLY A 46 -0.61 11.43 9.96
CA GLY A 46 0.60 12.24 9.81
C GLY A 46 1.90 11.47 9.96
N ALA A 47 1.86 10.17 10.27
CA ALA A 47 3.07 9.37 10.33
C ALA A 47 3.78 9.36 8.98
N ARG A 48 5.10 9.43 9.01
CA ARG A 48 5.95 9.42 7.81
C ARG A 48 6.86 8.21 7.83
N TYR A 49 6.93 7.55 6.67
CA TYR A 49 7.77 6.38 6.47
C TYR A 49 8.76 6.63 5.36
N SER A 50 10.00 6.18 5.58
CA SER A 50 11.01 6.09 4.53
C SER A 50 10.85 4.73 3.89
N GLN A 51 10.66 4.69 2.58
CA GLN A 51 10.43 3.44 1.87
C GLN A 51 11.24 3.40 0.59
N GLY A 52 11.86 2.25 0.33
CA GLY A 52 12.50 1.97 -0.95
C GLY A 52 11.76 0.86 -1.65
N VAL A 53 11.47 1.05 -2.93
CA VAL A 53 10.80 0.04 -3.75
C VAL A 53 11.69 -0.35 -4.91
N LYS A 54 11.45 -1.54 -5.44
CA LYS A 54 12.19 -2.08 -6.58
C LYS A 54 11.71 -1.42 -7.86
N GLY A 55 12.63 -0.72 -8.53
CA GLY A 55 12.36 -0.09 -9.82
C GLY A 55 12.94 -0.87 -10.98
N PRO A 56 12.99 -0.25 -12.18
CA PRO A 56 13.56 -0.87 -13.37
C PRO A 56 15.00 -1.32 -13.13
N GLY A 57 15.33 -2.52 -13.58
CA GLY A 57 16.67 -3.09 -13.40
C GLY A 57 16.99 -3.48 -11.96
N GLY A 58 16.00 -3.52 -11.09
CA GLY A 58 16.17 -3.87 -9.68
C GLY A 58 16.70 -2.73 -8.82
N ARG A 59 16.77 -1.51 -9.35
CA ARG A 59 17.31 -0.35 -8.62
C ARG A 59 16.32 0.10 -7.55
N ARG A 60 16.88 0.55 -6.41
CA ARG A 60 16.05 1.12 -5.35
C ARG A 60 15.54 2.50 -5.78
N ILE A 61 14.24 2.69 -5.68
CA ILE A 61 13.58 3.98 -5.92
C ILE A 61 12.96 4.44 -4.62
N ALA A 62 13.24 5.69 -4.24
CA ALA A 62 12.63 6.28 -3.06
C ALA A 62 11.11 6.39 -3.27
N ALA A 63 10.36 5.93 -2.28
CA ALA A 63 8.91 5.96 -2.29
C ALA A 63 8.38 6.28 -0.89
N ASP A 64 8.99 7.25 -0.24
CA ASP A 64 8.60 7.69 1.08
C ASP A 64 7.13 8.15 1.04
N TYR A 65 6.42 7.94 2.12
CA TYR A 65 5.00 8.29 2.17
C TYR A 65 4.58 8.78 3.56
N GLU A 66 3.43 9.43 3.59
CA GLU A 66 2.82 9.85 4.84
C GLU A 66 1.37 9.34 4.93
N ILE A 67 0.90 9.14 6.15
CA ILE A 67 -0.46 8.69 6.41
C ILE A 67 -1.37 9.91 6.41
N THR A 68 -2.35 9.90 5.51
CA THR A 68 -3.28 11.02 5.31
C THR A 68 -4.65 10.78 5.93
N ALA A 69 -4.97 9.54 6.29
CA ALA A 69 -6.16 9.20 7.05
C ALA A 69 -5.86 7.99 7.92
N PHE A 70 -6.37 7.99 9.15
CA PHE A 70 -6.15 6.90 10.09
C PHE A 70 -7.38 6.77 10.98
N GLU A 71 -8.25 5.82 10.64
CA GLU A 71 -9.48 5.54 11.38
C GLU A 71 -9.43 4.10 11.85
N PRO A 72 -9.24 3.86 13.15
CA PRO A 72 -9.05 2.51 13.68
C PRO A 72 -10.13 1.53 13.21
N ASN A 73 -9.69 0.39 12.70
CA ASN A 73 -10.52 -0.70 12.18
C ASN A 73 -11.39 -0.33 10.97
N GLN A 74 -11.19 0.86 10.38
CA GLN A 74 -12.00 1.34 9.26
C GLN A 74 -11.18 1.74 8.04
N LYS A 75 -10.17 2.60 8.22
CA LYS A 75 -9.47 3.16 7.06
C LYS A 75 -8.05 3.62 7.39
N ILE A 76 -7.15 3.35 6.46
CA ILE A 76 -5.82 3.96 6.41
C ILE A 76 -5.62 4.47 4.99
N ALA A 77 -5.26 5.74 4.86
CA ALA A 77 -4.90 6.32 3.58
C ALA A 77 -3.48 6.85 3.63
N PHE A 78 -2.82 6.88 2.49
CA PHE A 78 -1.44 7.34 2.40
C PHE A 78 -1.21 8.09 1.10
N ARG A 79 -0.15 8.90 1.10
CA ARG A 79 0.29 9.66 -0.07
C ARG A 79 1.80 9.58 -0.15
N ALA A 80 2.32 9.23 -1.31
CA ALA A 80 3.77 9.25 -1.54
C ALA A 80 4.27 10.69 -1.53
N ILE A 81 5.42 10.92 -0.88
CA ILE A 81 6.03 12.25 -0.75
C ILE A 81 7.42 12.31 -1.36
N ALA A 82 7.89 11.22 -1.97
CA ALA A 82 9.17 11.17 -2.64
C ALA A 82 9.08 10.24 -3.85
N GLY A 83 10.02 10.39 -4.76
CA GLY A 83 10.10 9.57 -5.96
C GLY A 83 9.48 10.22 -7.18
N PRO A 84 9.69 9.62 -8.36
CA PRO A 84 9.20 10.16 -9.64
C PRO A 84 7.70 9.99 -9.84
N VAL A 85 7.11 8.97 -9.23
CA VAL A 85 5.67 8.70 -9.26
C VAL A 85 5.17 8.82 -7.83
N ARG A 86 4.09 9.58 -7.63
CA ARG A 86 3.57 9.84 -6.29
C ARG A 86 2.14 9.37 -6.18
N PRO A 87 1.93 8.05 -5.99
CA PRO A 87 0.59 7.52 -5.83
C PRO A 87 -0.02 7.90 -4.50
N GLU A 88 -1.36 7.88 -4.48
CA GLU A 88 -2.16 7.94 -3.28
C GLU A 88 -2.93 6.64 -3.19
N GLY A 89 -3.16 6.16 -1.99
CA GLY A 89 -3.89 4.92 -1.82
C GLY A 89 -4.63 4.88 -0.51
N SER A 90 -5.50 3.89 -0.40
CA SER A 90 -6.23 3.66 0.84
C SER A 90 -6.55 2.19 1.03
N PHE A 91 -6.59 1.79 2.30
CA PHE A 91 -7.10 0.50 2.75
C PHE A 91 -8.38 0.77 3.52
N THR A 92 -9.45 0.10 3.14
CA THR A 92 -10.74 0.17 3.85
C THR A 92 -11.02 -1.20 4.44
N PHE A 93 -11.43 -1.22 5.72
CA PHE A 93 -11.63 -2.45 6.48
C PHE A 93 -13.08 -2.55 6.90
N GLU A 94 -13.69 -3.70 6.70
CA GLU A 94 -15.04 -3.98 7.16
C GLU A 94 -15.05 -5.32 7.88
N GLY A 95 -15.43 -5.31 9.17
CA GLY A 95 -15.56 -6.55 9.93
C GLY A 95 -16.85 -7.28 9.55
N ILE A 96 -16.73 -8.56 9.24
CA ILE A 96 -17.89 -9.43 8.95
C ILE A 96 -17.77 -10.68 9.83
N GLY A 97 -18.49 -10.69 10.95
CA GLY A 97 -18.36 -11.78 11.91
C GLY A 97 -16.94 -11.84 12.47
N THR A 98 -16.25 -12.96 12.28
CA THR A 98 -14.88 -13.15 12.71
C THR A 98 -13.87 -12.84 11.61
N GLY A 99 -14.35 -12.37 10.45
CA GLY A 99 -13.50 -12.07 9.29
C GLY A 99 -13.49 -10.60 8.96
N THR A 100 -12.71 -10.27 7.94
CA THR A 100 -12.53 -8.89 7.47
C THR A 100 -12.59 -8.85 5.95
N VAL A 101 -13.34 -7.87 5.42
CA VAL A 101 -13.27 -7.51 4.01
C VAL A 101 -12.33 -6.30 3.91
N LEU A 102 -11.22 -6.49 3.19
CA LEU A 102 -10.21 -5.46 2.99
C LEU A 102 -10.25 -5.02 1.53
N THR A 103 -10.41 -3.71 1.31
CA THR A 103 -10.36 -3.13 -0.03
C THR A 103 -9.15 -2.20 -0.10
N PHE A 104 -8.32 -2.40 -1.12
CA PHE A 104 -7.17 -1.55 -1.41
C PHE A 104 -7.43 -0.81 -2.71
N GLU A 105 -7.31 0.51 -2.66
CA GLU A 105 -7.39 1.38 -3.83
C GLU A 105 -6.06 2.10 -4.01
N LEU A 106 -5.61 2.19 -5.25
CA LEU A 106 -4.37 2.88 -5.58
C LEU A 106 -4.60 3.76 -6.79
N HIS A 107 -4.14 5.01 -6.71
CA HIS A 107 -4.31 6.02 -7.74
C HIS A 107 -2.98 6.74 -7.96
N ALA A 108 -2.56 6.86 -9.22
CA ALA A 108 -1.35 7.59 -9.57
C ALA A 108 -1.62 8.49 -10.76
N GLU A 109 -1.24 9.77 -10.64
CA GLU A 109 -1.30 10.72 -11.73
C GLU A 109 0.08 10.89 -12.36
N LEU A 110 0.11 10.93 -13.69
CA LEU A 110 1.31 11.17 -14.45
C LEU A 110 1.08 12.38 -15.35
N SER A 111 2.02 13.32 -15.37
CA SER A 111 1.99 14.42 -16.32
C SER A 111 2.30 13.90 -17.72
N GLY A 112 1.89 14.65 -18.76
CA GLY A 112 1.83 14.22 -20.15
C GLY A 112 2.93 13.28 -20.63
N TRP A 113 4.19 13.76 -20.71
CA TRP A 113 5.29 12.95 -21.23
C TRP A 113 5.61 11.72 -20.34
N LYS A 114 5.46 11.86 -19.02
CA LYS A 114 5.64 10.74 -18.10
C LYS A 114 4.61 9.64 -18.34
N ARG A 115 3.39 10.04 -18.68
CA ARG A 115 2.33 9.08 -19.02
C ARG A 115 2.72 8.21 -20.20
N LEU A 116 3.33 8.80 -21.22
CA LEU A 116 3.77 8.07 -22.39
C LEU A 116 4.94 7.11 -22.09
N VAL A 117 5.87 7.55 -21.24
CA VAL A 117 7.10 6.81 -20.97
C VAL A 117 6.90 5.78 -19.84
N MET A 118 6.16 6.14 -18.80
CA MET A 118 6.08 5.36 -17.57
C MET A 118 4.73 4.67 -17.33
N GLY A 119 3.71 4.99 -18.14
CA GLY A 119 2.35 4.51 -17.89
C GLY A 119 2.24 3.00 -17.77
N GLY A 120 2.91 2.25 -18.64
CA GLY A 120 2.89 0.79 -18.61
C GLY A 120 3.59 0.23 -17.36
N ALA A 121 4.73 0.80 -16.99
CA ALA A 121 5.47 0.37 -15.80
C ALA A 121 4.68 0.65 -14.51
N VAL A 122 4.04 1.82 -14.44
CA VAL A 122 3.21 2.18 -13.29
C VAL A 122 2.03 1.22 -13.16
N ARG A 123 1.36 0.93 -14.27
CA ARG A 123 0.22 0.00 -14.28
C ARG A 123 0.64 -1.41 -13.85
N SER A 124 1.78 -1.88 -14.31
CA SER A 124 2.33 -3.18 -13.92
C SER A 124 2.62 -3.22 -12.42
N THR A 125 3.21 -2.15 -11.87
CA THR A 125 3.47 -2.05 -10.43
C THR A 125 2.17 -2.04 -9.64
N MET A 126 1.16 -1.30 -10.10
CA MET A 126 -0.14 -1.25 -9.42
C MET A 126 -0.80 -2.63 -9.41
N ASN A 127 -0.71 -3.37 -10.51
CA ASN A 127 -1.26 -4.73 -10.58
C ASN A 127 -0.53 -5.66 -9.61
N ALA A 128 0.78 -5.52 -9.47
CA ALA A 128 1.56 -6.31 -8.52
C ALA A 128 1.16 -5.98 -7.07
N GLU A 129 0.92 -4.70 -6.77
CA GLU A 129 0.45 -4.29 -5.45
C GLU A 129 -0.93 -4.88 -5.12
N MET A 130 -1.83 -4.93 -6.11
CA MET A 130 -3.14 -5.54 -5.92
C MET A 130 -3.01 -7.03 -5.63
N GLY A 131 -2.12 -7.73 -6.33
CA GLY A 131 -1.85 -9.15 -6.11
C GLY A 131 -1.23 -9.44 -4.74
N ALA A 132 -0.58 -8.47 -4.14
CA ALA A 132 0.02 -8.62 -2.81
C ALA A 132 -1.04 -8.85 -1.72
N LEU A 133 -2.30 -8.46 -1.94
CA LEU A 133 -3.37 -8.71 -0.98
C LEU A 133 -3.59 -10.21 -0.74
N ASP A 134 -3.39 -11.05 -1.74
CA ASP A 134 -3.50 -12.50 -1.57
C ASP A 134 -2.40 -13.00 -0.63
N ARG A 135 -1.22 -12.44 -0.75
CA ARG A 135 -0.09 -12.77 0.11
C ARG A 135 -0.34 -12.32 1.55
N LEU A 136 -0.91 -11.14 1.73
CA LEU A 136 -1.31 -10.63 3.04
C LEU A 136 -2.32 -11.57 3.70
N ARG A 137 -3.35 -11.98 2.96
CA ARG A 137 -4.35 -12.93 3.45
C ARG A 137 -3.69 -14.22 3.90
N ASP A 138 -2.85 -14.80 3.06
CA ASP A 138 -2.20 -16.07 3.37
C ASP A 138 -1.30 -15.95 4.59
N LEU A 139 -0.62 -14.84 4.74
CA LEU A 139 0.25 -14.57 5.89
C LEU A 139 -0.56 -14.48 7.19
N LEU A 140 -1.69 -13.79 7.18
CA LEU A 140 -2.50 -13.59 8.37
C LEU A 140 -3.32 -14.81 8.75
N GLU A 141 -3.66 -15.66 7.78
CA GLU A 141 -4.45 -16.87 8.03
C GLU A 141 -3.62 -18.10 8.41
N ARG A 142 -2.32 -17.96 8.51
CA ARG A 142 -1.45 -19.05 8.94
C ARG A 142 -1.73 -19.52 10.35
#